data_10a1399bcda37edbf5b66482f5de4236
#
_entry.id   10a1399bcda37edbf5b66482f5de4236
#
_cell.length_a   1.000
_cell.length_b   1.000
_cell.length_c   1.000
_cell.angle_alpha   90.00
_cell.angle_beta   90.00
_cell.angle_gamma   90.00
#
_symmetry.space_group_name_H-M   'P 1'
#
loop_
_entity.id
_entity.type
_entity.pdbx_description
1 polymer ?
#
loop_
_entity_poly.entity_id
_entity_poly.type
_entity_poly.pdbx_seq_one_letter_code
_entity_poly.pdbx_strand_id
1 'polypeptide(L)'
;MKEYDRYLIKVNNIKEARRLLKKLKDKSNIKWENGLELDNEYILNLIYGEVESVGYLAIRGNVSYWLDEEEYFQAPEEFKLFDFYNVNNFIDKVVNNMEKKLEVKNIAIITSDDKYGEKLLNFLDEFTAVKFNSGEVLTSKNMKDIIKEYKDDNPKDDLIFVIKNNRMYVDIYYEKDLPMYKSFLNCAKIYDSVREFLLCKDEWIGE
;
A
#
# COMPACT_ATOMS: atom_id res chain seq x y z
N MET A 1 -3.93 -7.42 2.43
CA MET A 1 -5.33 -7.31 1.90
C MET A 1 -5.26 -7.11 0.40
N LYS A 2 -6.18 -7.70 -0.34
CA LYS A 2 -6.28 -7.47 -1.79
C LYS A 2 -6.92 -6.10 -2.04
N GLU A 3 -6.63 -5.47 -3.19
CA GLU A 3 -7.21 -4.16 -3.56
C GLU A 3 -8.73 -4.11 -3.52
N TYR A 4 -9.36 -5.27 -3.73
CA TYR A 4 -10.82 -5.40 -3.76
C TYR A 4 -11.44 -5.71 -2.40
N ASP A 5 -10.61 -5.90 -1.36
CA ASP A 5 -11.13 -6.14 -0.03
C ASP A 5 -11.84 -4.87 0.48
N ARG A 6 -13.11 -5.02 0.78
CA ARG A 6 -13.99 -3.95 1.23
C ARG A 6 -14.70 -4.40 2.49
N TYR A 7 -14.38 -3.75 3.60
CA TYR A 7 -14.94 -4.10 4.90
C TYR A 7 -15.61 -2.91 5.54
N LEU A 8 -16.77 -3.14 6.14
CA LEU A 8 -17.47 -2.18 6.97
C LEU A 8 -17.63 -2.76 8.37
N ILE A 9 -17.00 -2.16 9.35
CA ILE A 9 -16.93 -2.67 10.71
C ILE A 9 -17.70 -1.74 11.64
N LYS A 10 -18.75 -2.25 12.25
CA LYS A 10 -19.48 -1.52 13.29
C LYS A 10 -18.68 -1.48 14.58
N VAL A 11 -18.48 -0.28 15.12
CA VAL A 11 -17.73 0.01 16.33
C VAL A 11 -18.65 0.67 17.33
N ASN A 12 -18.85 0.06 18.50
CA ASN A 12 -19.86 0.51 19.45
C ASN A 12 -19.31 1.47 20.51
N ASN A 13 -17.99 1.56 20.66
CA ASN A 13 -17.36 2.44 21.65
C ASN A 13 -15.86 2.61 21.38
N ILE A 14 -15.25 3.60 22.03
CA ILE A 14 -13.83 3.93 21.89
C ILE A 14 -12.88 2.77 22.25
N LYS A 15 -13.25 1.88 23.18
CA LYS A 15 -12.40 0.74 23.56
C LYS A 15 -12.33 -0.28 22.41
N GLU A 16 -13.45 -0.52 21.74
CA GLU A 16 -13.48 -1.37 20.53
C GLU A 16 -12.68 -0.75 19.41
N ALA A 17 -12.81 0.56 19.19
CA ALA A 17 -12.03 1.27 18.18
C ALA A 17 -10.52 1.15 18.42
N ARG A 18 -10.06 1.54 19.59
CA ARG A 18 -8.62 1.48 19.93
C ARG A 18 -8.07 0.06 19.77
N ARG A 19 -8.81 -0.96 20.21
CA ARG A 19 -8.41 -2.35 20.04
C ARG A 19 -8.32 -2.75 18.58
N LEU A 20 -9.31 -2.40 17.77
CA LEU A 20 -9.36 -2.69 16.34
C LEU A 20 -8.22 -2.01 15.61
N LEU A 21 -8.06 -0.69 15.79
CA LEU A 21 -7.05 0.10 15.11
C LEU A 21 -5.63 -0.34 15.47
N LYS A 22 -5.39 -0.67 16.75
CA LYS A 22 -4.10 -1.25 17.18
C LYS A 22 -3.82 -2.57 16.47
N LYS A 23 -4.79 -3.48 16.43
CA LYS A 23 -4.62 -4.78 15.75
C LYS A 23 -4.39 -4.63 14.25
N LEU A 24 -5.10 -3.71 13.61
CA LEU A 24 -4.89 -3.41 12.19
C LEU A 24 -3.49 -2.82 11.95
N LYS A 25 -3.03 -1.89 12.78
CA LYS A 25 -1.68 -1.34 12.68
C LYS A 25 -0.61 -2.43 12.81
N ASP A 26 -0.77 -3.37 13.76
CA ASP A 26 0.18 -4.44 14.00
C ASP A 26 0.22 -5.48 12.85
N LYS A 27 -0.86 -5.62 12.09
CA LYS A 27 -1.07 -6.69 11.11
C LYS A 27 -1.22 -6.22 9.66
N SER A 28 -1.26 -4.91 9.42
CA SER A 28 -1.50 -4.37 8.08
C SER A 28 -0.75 -3.05 7.87
N ASN A 29 -0.76 -2.58 6.62
CA ASN A 29 -0.27 -1.25 6.25
C ASN A 29 -1.44 -0.30 5.93
N ILE A 30 -2.58 -0.52 6.57
CA ILE A 30 -3.75 0.36 6.42
C ILE A 30 -3.44 1.70 7.12
N LYS A 31 -3.81 2.79 6.45
CA LYS A 31 -3.71 4.14 6.98
C LYS A 31 -5.05 4.85 6.83
N TRP A 32 -5.24 5.94 7.55
CA TRP A 32 -6.33 6.86 7.28
C TRP A 32 -6.22 7.43 5.86
N GLU A 33 -7.34 7.87 5.28
CA GLU A 33 -7.36 8.45 3.91
C GLU A 33 -6.43 9.65 3.75
N ASN A 34 -6.17 10.39 4.82
CA ASN A 34 -5.20 11.51 4.85
C ASN A 34 -3.74 11.04 5.02
N GLY A 35 -3.47 9.73 5.00
CA GLY A 35 -2.14 9.14 5.11
C GLY A 35 -1.59 9.00 6.53
N LEU A 36 -2.33 9.41 7.55
CA LEU A 36 -1.93 9.26 8.95
C LEU A 36 -2.02 7.80 9.41
N GLU A 37 -1.20 7.45 10.39
CA GLU A 37 -1.24 6.13 11.03
C GLU A 37 -2.56 5.91 11.79
N LEU A 38 -3.01 4.64 11.86
CA LEU A 38 -4.31 4.28 12.47
C LEU A 38 -4.42 4.63 13.96
N ASP A 39 -3.31 4.67 14.69
CA ASP A 39 -3.26 5.00 16.10
C ASP A 39 -2.99 6.49 16.38
N ASN A 40 -3.18 7.35 15.37
CA ASN A 40 -3.02 8.79 15.56
C ASN A 40 -4.04 9.32 16.57
N GLU A 41 -3.55 9.77 17.73
CA GLU A 41 -4.39 10.25 18.85
C GLU A 41 -5.25 11.47 18.47
N TYR A 42 -4.79 12.31 17.55
CA TYR A 42 -5.58 13.45 17.07
C TYR A 42 -6.83 12.97 16.33
N ILE A 43 -6.69 11.98 15.45
CA ILE A 43 -7.82 11.37 14.74
C ILE A 43 -8.76 10.67 15.71
N LEU A 44 -8.22 9.90 16.67
CA LEU A 44 -9.02 9.23 17.69
C LEU A 44 -9.81 10.23 18.54
N ASN A 45 -9.22 11.37 18.87
CA ASN A 45 -9.91 12.43 19.62
C ASN A 45 -10.98 13.15 18.78
N LEU A 46 -10.76 13.33 17.46
CA LEU A 46 -11.81 13.85 16.57
C LEU A 46 -13.01 12.90 16.47
N ILE A 47 -12.72 11.61 16.32
CA ILE A 47 -13.77 10.59 16.17
C ILE A 47 -14.60 10.43 17.46
N TYR A 48 -13.97 10.58 18.63
CA TYR A 48 -14.57 10.28 19.93
C TYR A 48 -14.61 11.47 20.89
N GLY A 49 -14.20 12.67 20.46
CA GLY A 49 -14.01 13.84 21.34
C GLY A 49 -15.29 14.45 21.89
N GLU A 50 -16.45 14.11 21.35
CA GLU A 50 -17.71 14.73 21.78
C GLU A 50 -18.85 13.74 22.08
N VAL A 51 -18.78 12.46 21.67
CA VAL A 51 -19.90 11.52 21.90
C VAL A 51 -19.40 10.08 22.05
N GLU A 52 -19.94 9.33 23.02
CA GLU A 52 -19.87 7.85 23.08
C GLU A 52 -20.75 7.22 21.98
N SER A 53 -20.56 7.60 20.74
CA SER A 53 -21.43 7.20 19.64
C SER A 53 -20.94 5.93 18.94
N VAL A 54 -21.91 5.17 18.43
CA VAL A 54 -21.70 4.11 17.46
C VAL A 54 -21.15 4.73 16.18
N GLY A 55 -20.11 4.12 15.63
CA GLY A 55 -19.55 4.51 14.33
C GLY A 55 -19.18 3.31 13.49
N TYR A 56 -18.73 3.56 12.30
CA TYR A 56 -18.35 2.55 11.33
C TYR A 56 -16.96 2.83 10.77
N LEU A 57 -16.08 1.83 10.83
CA LEU A 57 -14.82 1.87 10.13
C LEU A 57 -14.99 1.20 8.77
N ALA A 58 -14.92 1.98 7.71
CA ALA A 58 -14.89 1.46 6.36
C ALA A 58 -13.44 1.29 5.90
N ILE A 59 -13.11 0.14 5.34
CA ILE A 59 -11.78 -0.18 4.82
C ILE A 59 -11.91 -0.56 3.35
N ARG A 60 -11.12 0.08 2.49
CA ARG A 60 -11.03 -0.24 1.07
C ARG A 60 -9.54 -0.39 0.68
N GLY A 61 -9.11 -1.63 0.47
CA GLY A 61 -7.69 -1.92 0.28
C GLY A 61 -6.87 -1.49 1.49
N ASN A 62 -5.92 -0.58 1.32
CA ASN A 62 -5.06 -0.07 2.39
C ASN A 62 -5.50 1.29 2.95
N VAL A 63 -6.70 1.73 2.65
CA VAL A 63 -7.23 3.02 3.10
C VAL A 63 -8.44 2.79 4.01
N SER A 64 -8.50 3.51 5.10
CA SER A 64 -9.61 3.48 6.04
C SER A 64 -10.29 4.84 6.16
N TYR A 65 -11.59 4.79 6.40
CA TYR A 65 -12.47 5.94 6.59
C TYR A 65 -13.28 5.71 7.85
N TRP A 66 -13.56 6.78 8.59
CA TRP A 66 -14.51 6.73 9.67
C TRP A 66 -15.82 7.37 9.21
N LEU A 67 -16.93 6.73 9.53
CA LEU A 67 -18.29 7.23 9.29
C LEU A 67 -19.02 7.27 10.61
N ASP A 68 -19.63 8.39 10.93
CA ASP A 68 -20.61 8.41 12.00
C ASP A 68 -21.93 7.72 11.56
N GLU A 69 -22.88 7.62 12.48
CA GLU A 69 -24.13 6.92 12.19
C GLU A 69 -24.97 7.65 11.13
N GLU A 70 -24.93 8.98 11.10
CA GLU A 70 -25.66 9.80 10.13
C GLU A 70 -25.03 9.67 8.73
N GLU A 71 -23.73 9.81 8.62
CA GLU A 71 -22.98 9.62 7.36
C GLU A 71 -23.20 8.21 6.78
N TYR A 72 -23.22 7.18 7.63
CA TYR A 72 -23.51 5.81 7.19
C TYR A 72 -24.92 5.67 6.61
N PHE A 73 -25.92 6.28 7.23
CA PHE A 73 -27.29 6.21 6.71
C PHE A 73 -27.52 7.03 5.44
N GLN A 74 -26.76 8.11 5.25
CA GLN A 74 -26.85 8.96 4.06
C GLN A 74 -26.11 8.38 2.82
N ALA A 75 -25.10 7.55 3.04
CA ALA A 75 -24.27 6.97 1.96
C ALA A 75 -24.47 5.45 1.76
N PRO A 76 -25.69 4.89 1.84
CA PRO A 76 -25.90 3.45 2.01
C PRO A 76 -25.56 2.61 0.77
N GLU A 77 -25.59 3.19 -0.45
CA GLU A 77 -25.46 2.36 -1.66
C GLU A 77 -24.02 1.92 -1.92
N GLU A 78 -23.04 2.76 -1.65
CA GLU A 78 -21.64 2.40 -1.82
C GLU A 78 -21.22 1.30 -0.84
N PHE A 79 -21.69 1.35 0.41
CA PHE A 79 -21.33 0.40 1.46
C PHE A 79 -22.12 -0.90 1.46
N LYS A 80 -23.19 -1.01 0.68
CA LYS A 80 -23.95 -2.29 0.50
C LYS A 80 -23.09 -3.40 -0.12
N LEU A 81 -22.01 -3.03 -0.80
CA LEU A 81 -21.07 -3.95 -1.42
C LEU A 81 -19.90 -4.34 -0.49
N PHE A 82 -19.88 -3.79 0.73
CA PHE A 82 -18.82 -4.08 1.70
C PHE A 82 -19.24 -5.26 2.59
N ASP A 83 -18.27 -6.11 2.90
CA ASP A 83 -18.47 -7.18 3.88
C ASP A 83 -18.65 -6.60 5.27
N PHE A 84 -19.82 -6.81 5.87
CA PHE A 84 -20.19 -6.24 7.16
C PHE A 84 -19.74 -7.11 8.34
N TYR A 85 -19.09 -6.48 9.33
CA TYR A 85 -18.59 -7.13 10.54
C TYR A 85 -18.90 -6.33 11.80
N ASN A 86 -18.97 -7.01 12.95
CA ASN A 86 -18.64 -6.39 14.23
C ASN A 86 -17.13 -6.53 14.51
N VAL A 87 -16.62 -5.75 15.48
CA VAL A 87 -15.18 -5.70 15.77
C VAL A 87 -14.60 -7.09 16.09
N ASN A 88 -15.28 -7.91 16.89
CA ASN A 88 -14.78 -9.23 17.29
C ASN A 88 -14.66 -10.17 16.09
N ASN A 89 -15.73 -10.30 15.32
CA ASN A 89 -15.74 -11.16 14.14
C ASN A 89 -14.72 -10.72 13.09
N PHE A 90 -14.50 -9.41 12.93
CA PHE A 90 -13.52 -8.89 12.01
C PHE A 90 -12.09 -9.23 12.46
N ILE A 91 -11.77 -8.99 13.74
CA ILE A 91 -10.46 -9.35 14.28
C ILE A 91 -10.21 -10.85 14.10
N ASP A 92 -11.16 -11.71 14.48
CA ASP A 92 -10.96 -13.15 14.47
C ASP A 92 -10.86 -13.74 13.05
N LYS A 93 -11.71 -13.29 12.13
CA LYS A 93 -11.80 -13.86 10.79
C LYS A 93 -10.87 -13.22 9.77
N VAL A 94 -10.57 -11.94 9.93
CA VAL A 94 -9.82 -11.15 8.95
C VAL A 94 -8.48 -10.73 9.50
N VAL A 95 -8.44 -9.93 10.57
CA VAL A 95 -7.18 -9.31 11.05
C VAL A 95 -6.17 -10.35 11.51
N ASN A 96 -6.59 -11.39 12.24
CA ASN A 96 -5.66 -12.42 12.71
C ASN A 96 -5.03 -13.24 11.57
N ASN A 97 -5.65 -13.24 10.39
CA ASN A 97 -5.15 -13.90 9.18
C ASN A 97 -4.43 -12.94 8.21
N MET A 98 -4.33 -11.66 8.56
CA MET A 98 -3.53 -10.71 7.79
C MET A 98 -2.04 -10.93 8.04
N GLU A 99 -1.28 -10.87 6.96
CA GLU A 99 0.17 -10.72 7.03
C GLU A 99 0.52 -9.27 6.71
N LYS A 100 1.29 -8.64 7.60
CA LYS A 100 1.74 -7.26 7.37
C LYS A 100 2.66 -7.24 6.16
N LYS A 101 2.34 -6.42 5.18
CA LYS A 101 3.20 -6.24 4.01
C LYS A 101 4.51 -5.54 4.41
N LEU A 102 5.59 -5.97 3.79
CA LEU A 102 6.92 -5.45 4.06
C LEU A 102 7.07 -4.01 3.54
N GLU A 103 7.68 -3.17 4.36
CA GLU A 103 8.15 -1.86 3.91
C GLU A 103 9.44 -2.02 3.13
N VAL A 104 9.58 -1.29 2.03
CA VAL A 104 10.76 -1.35 1.16
C VAL A 104 11.58 -0.09 1.35
N LYS A 105 12.90 -0.26 1.60
CA LYS A 105 13.86 0.86 1.64
C LYS A 105 13.88 1.58 0.29
N ASN A 106 14.33 2.83 0.30
CA ASN A 106 14.51 3.59 -0.93
C ASN A 106 15.59 2.92 -1.81
N ILE A 107 15.18 2.43 -2.97
CA ILE A 107 16.03 1.64 -3.88
C ILE A 107 15.69 1.93 -5.33
N ALA A 108 16.56 1.48 -6.23
CA ALA A 108 16.30 1.40 -7.65
C ALA A 108 16.60 0.00 -8.18
N ILE A 109 15.84 -0.48 -9.15
CA ILE A 109 15.96 -1.80 -9.76
C ILE A 109 15.91 -1.63 -11.27
N ILE A 110 16.92 -2.16 -11.97
CA ILE A 110 17.00 -2.14 -13.43
C ILE A 110 16.38 -3.42 -13.98
N THR A 111 15.64 -3.33 -15.07
CA THR A 111 15.12 -4.49 -15.78
C THR A 111 15.20 -4.30 -17.29
N SER A 112 15.79 -5.29 -17.95
CA SER A 112 15.89 -5.40 -19.40
C SER A 112 14.87 -6.36 -20.01
N ASP A 113 14.18 -7.13 -19.17
CA ASP A 113 13.35 -8.27 -19.57
C ASP A 113 11.93 -8.13 -19.01
N ASP A 114 10.93 -8.18 -19.91
CA ASP A 114 9.51 -8.06 -19.57
C ASP A 114 9.06 -9.13 -18.57
N LYS A 115 9.58 -10.35 -18.74
CA LYS A 115 9.25 -11.48 -17.85
C LYS A 115 9.76 -11.28 -16.43
N TYR A 116 10.96 -10.70 -16.27
CA TYR A 116 11.48 -10.37 -14.95
C TYR A 116 10.79 -9.15 -14.36
N GLY A 117 10.42 -8.18 -15.19
CA GLY A 117 9.60 -7.04 -14.78
C GLY A 117 8.23 -7.47 -14.25
N GLU A 118 7.51 -8.38 -14.93
CA GLU A 118 6.25 -8.95 -14.43
C GLU A 118 6.44 -9.67 -13.09
N LYS A 119 7.52 -10.43 -12.92
CA LYS A 119 7.84 -11.09 -11.64
C LYS A 119 8.09 -10.08 -10.53
N LEU A 120 8.77 -8.97 -10.83
CA LEU A 120 9.02 -7.89 -9.88
C LEU A 120 7.70 -7.26 -9.43
N LEU A 121 6.83 -6.88 -10.36
CA LEU A 121 5.55 -6.26 -10.06
C LEU A 121 4.69 -7.19 -9.19
N ASN A 122 4.55 -8.45 -9.56
CA ASN A 122 3.79 -9.43 -8.80
C ASN A 122 4.37 -9.65 -7.40
N PHE A 123 5.70 -9.77 -7.28
CA PHE A 123 6.37 -9.95 -5.99
C PHE A 123 6.15 -8.73 -5.07
N LEU A 124 6.38 -7.53 -5.60
CA LEU A 124 6.21 -6.30 -4.81
C LEU A 124 4.75 -6.12 -4.39
N ASP A 125 3.79 -6.40 -5.25
CA ASP A 125 2.35 -6.29 -4.93
C ASP A 125 1.92 -7.31 -3.87
N GLU A 126 2.42 -8.54 -3.95
CA GLU A 126 2.06 -9.60 -3.01
C GLU A 126 2.68 -9.41 -1.63
N PHE A 127 3.97 -9.09 -1.56
CA PHE A 127 4.75 -9.14 -0.32
C PHE A 127 5.07 -7.78 0.29
N THR A 128 4.88 -6.66 -0.44
CA THR A 128 5.28 -5.33 0.03
C THR A 128 4.15 -4.32 0.04
N ALA A 129 4.39 -3.18 0.72
CA ALA A 129 3.47 -2.04 0.74
C ALA A 129 3.61 -1.12 -0.49
N VAL A 130 4.49 -1.45 -1.44
CA VAL A 130 4.79 -0.60 -2.61
C VAL A 130 3.58 -0.49 -3.55
N LYS A 131 3.32 0.72 -4.01
CA LYS A 131 2.33 1.04 -5.06
C LYS A 131 2.95 1.92 -6.12
N PHE A 132 2.33 2.03 -7.28
CA PHE A 132 2.70 3.08 -8.23
C PHE A 132 2.59 4.46 -7.60
N ASN A 133 3.33 5.43 -8.12
CA ASN A 133 3.26 6.82 -7.66
C ASN A 133 1.85 7.40 -7.80
N SER A 134 1.08 6.97 -8.80
CA SER A 134 -0.34 7.29 -8.97
C SER A 134 -1.24 6.79 -7.82
N GLY A 135 -0.75 5.87 -6.99
CA GLY A 135 -1.52 5.18 -5.94
C GLY A 135 -2.14 3.87 -6.39
N GLU A 136 -2.09 3.54 -7.68
CA GLU A 136 -2.55 2.26 -8.21
C GLU A 136 -1.69 1.10 -7.68
N VAL A 137 -2.28 -0.10 -7.61
CA VAL A 137 -1.54 -1.32 -7.30
C VAL A 137 -0.60 -1.68 -8.45
N LEU A 138 0.50 -2.34 -8.14
CA LEU A 138 1.54 -2.64 -9.13
C LEU A 138 1.07 -3.57 -10.24
N THR A 139 0.10 -4.42 -9.97
CA THR A 139 -0.49 -5.36 -10.95
C THR A 139 -1.63 -4.76 -11.76
N SER A 140 -2.00 -3.48 -11.56
CA SER A 140 -3.00 -2.79 -12.38
C SER A 140 -2.55 -2.57 -13.83
N LYS A 141 -1.21 -2.54 -14.04
CA LYS A 141 -0.58 -2.46 -15.37
C LYS A 141 0.34 -3.67 -15.56
N ASN A 142 0.41 -4.19 -16.77
CA ASN A 142 1.41 -5.19 -17.12
C ASN A 142 2.65 -4.54 -17.74
N MET A 143 3.75 -5.28 -17.82
CA MET A 143 5.01 -4.76 -18.38
C MET A 143 4.89 -4.25 -19.82
N LYS A 144 4.01 -4.83 -20.63
CA LYS A 144 3.80 -4.35 -22.02
C LYS A 144 3.20 -2.95 -22.05
N ASP A 145 2.25 -2.69 -21.12
CA ASP A 145 1.66 -1.35 -21.00
C ASP A 145 2.69 -0.33 -20.52
N ILE A 146 3.52 -0.72 -19.53
CA ILE A 146 4.62 0.12 -19.03
C ILE A 146 5.65 0.38 -20.13
N ILE A 147 6.06 -0.64 -20.89
CA ILE A 147 7.00 -0.49 -22.00
C ILE A 147 6.42 0.47 -23.04
N LYS A 148 5.16 0.31 -23.40
CA LYS A 148 4.50 1.20 -24.34
C LYS A 148 4.49 2.65 -23.85
N GLU A 149 4.25 2.88 -22.55
CA GLU A 149 4.21 4.22 -21.95
C GLU A 149 5.58 4.90 -21.94
N TYR A 150 6.67 4.16 -21.71
CA TYR A 150 8.01 4.72 -21.46
C TYR A 150 9.04 4.48 -22.57
N LYS A 151 8.81 3.55 -23.49
CA LYS A 151 9.80 3.13 -24.49
C LYS A 151 9.35 3.31 -25.95
N ASP A 152 8.39 4.19 -26.24
CA ASP A 152 7.85 4.37 -27.59
C ASP A 152 8.94 4.61 -28.64
N ASP A 153 9.96 5.40 -28.32
CA ASP A 153 11.04 5.76 -29.25
C ASP A 153 12.30 4.84 -29.11
N ASN A 154 12.45 4.16 -28.01
CA ASN A 154 13.63 3.32 -27.70
C ASN A 154 13.26 1.97 -27.07
N PRO A 155 12.65 1.05 -27.80
CA PRO A 155 12.12 -0.21 -27.25
C PRO A 155 13.16 -1.16 -26.69
N LYS A 156 14.46 -0.93 -26.98
CA LYS A 156 15.56 -1.77 -26.51
C LYS A 156 16.22 -1.29 -25.22
N ASP A 157 15.88 -0.08 -24.78
CA ASP A 157 16.45 0.46 -23.54
C ASP A 157 15.87 -0.25 -22.32
N ASP A 158 16.67 -0.36 -21.27
CA ASP A 158 16.23 -0.89 -20.01
C ASP A 158 15.30 0.09 -19.31
N LEU A 159 14.48 -0.42 -18.40
CA LEU A 159 13.70 0.39 -17.47
C LEU A 159 14.35 0.41 -16.10
N ILE A 160 14.17 1.51 -15.38
CA ILE A 160 14.53 1.61 -13.98
C ILE A 160 13.27 1.83 -13.15
N PHE A 161 13.09 0.98 -12.14
CA PHE A 161 12.05 1.11 -11.14
C PHE A 161 12.64 1.74 -9.88
N VAL A 162 12.23 2.96 -9.57
CA VAL A 162 12.71 3.71 -8.42
C VAL A 162 11.66 3.64 -7.32
N ILE A 163 11.99 3.03 -6.17
CA ILE A 163 11.09 2.92 -5.03
C ILE A 163 11.55 3.90 -3.94
N LYS A 164 10.66 4.80 -3.55
CA LYS A 164 10.88 5.78 -2.48
C LYS A 164 9.62 5.89 -1.62
N ASN A 165 9.78 5.66 -0.31
CA ASN A 165 8.67 5.71 0.64
C ASN A 165 7.47 4.85 0.19
N ASN A 166 7.75 3.61 -0.25
CA ASN A 166 6.77 2.67 -0.82
C ASN A 166 5.99 3.21 -2.03
N ARG A 167 6.54 4.20 -2.74
CA ARG A 167 6.03 4.67 -4.02
C ARG A 167 7.01 4.33 -5.13
N MET A 168 6.51 3.66 -6.17
CA MET A 168 7.30 3.25 -7.30
C MET A 168 7.10 4.21 -8.47
N TYR A 169 8.21 4.65 -9.00
CA TYR A 169 8.33 5.45 -10.22
C TYR A 169 9.00 4.58 -11.27
N VAL A 170 8.62 4.75 -12.52
CA VAL A 170 9.21 4.03 -13.66
C VAL A 170 9.80 5.06 -14.60
N ASP A 171 10.96 4.77 -15.14
CA ASP A 171 11.64 5.62 -16.13
C ASP A 171 12.52 4.77 -17.04
N ILE A 172 13.00 5.35 -18.16
CA ILE A 172 14.03 4.73 -19.00
C ILE A 172 15.36 4.82 -18.28
N TYR A 173 16.09 3.70 -18.25
CA TYR A 173 17.40 3.63 -17.63
C TYR A 173 18.47 4.21 -18.55
N TYR A 174 19.21 5.18 -18.00
CA TYR A 174 20.43 5.71 -18.62
C TYR A 174 21.59 5.57 -17.65
N GLU A 175 22.62 4.81 -18.03
CA GLU A 175 23.79 4.56 -17.16
C GLU A 175 24.46 5.87 -16.68
N LYS A 176 24.49 6.89 -17.52
CA LYS A 176 25.03 8.23 -17.20
C LYS A 176 24.28 8.94 -16.07
N ASP A 177 23.00 8.56 -15.82
CA ASP A 177 22.14 9.20 -14.83
C ASP A 177 22.16 8.49 -13.47
N LEU A 178 22.94 7.40 -13.32
CA LEU A 178 23.09 6.69 -12.04
C LEU A 178 23.35 7.58 -10.83
N PRO A 179 24.26 8.59 -10.88
CA PRO A 179 24.45 9.49 -9.75
C PRO A 179 23.20 10.30 -9.40
N MET A 180 22.40 10.68 -10.39
CA MET A 180 21.14 11.40 -10.19
C MET A 180 20.10 10.52 -9.47
N TYR A 181 19.95 9.26 -9.91
CA TYR A 181 19.07 8.31 -9.24
C TYR A 181 19.50 8.05 -7.78
N LYS A 182 20.80 7.89 -7.53
CA LYS A 182 21.35 7.75 -6.18
C LYS A 182 21.06 8.98 -5.30
N SER A 183 21.23 10.17 -5.84
CA SER A 183 20.91 11.42 -5.13
C SER A 183 19.41 11.50 -4.80
N PHE A 184 18.56 11.18 -5.76
CA PHE A 184 17.11 11.14 -5.59
C PHE A 184 16.67 10.14 -4.50
N LEU A 185 17.36 9.01 -4.39
CA LEU A 185 17.08 7.95 -3.43
C LEU A 185 17.78 8.12 -2.08
N ASN A 186 18.43 9.27 -1.82
CA ASN A 186 19.20 9.50 -0.58
C ASN A 186 20.26 8.42 -0.34
N CYS A 187 21.08 8.15 -1.34
CA CYS A 187 22.15 7.16 -1.30
C CYS A 187 21.67 5.70 -1.23
N ALA A 188 20.44 5.43 -1.59
CA ALA A 188 19.94 4.07 -1.69
C ALA A 188 20.70 3.24 -2.74
N LYS A 189 20.69 1.92 -2.57
CA LYS A 189 21.33 0.99 -3.47
C LYS A 189 20.57 0.91 -4.81
N ILE A 190 21.32 0.77 -5.91
CA ILE A 190 20.81 0.38 -7.22
C ILE A 190 21.12 -1.10 -7.41
N TYR A 191 20.12 -1.86 -7.81
CA TYR A 191 20.22 -3.26 -8.18
C TYR A 191 20.27 -3.37 -9.70
N ASP A 192 21.32 -3.98 -10.24
CA ASP A 192 21.54 -4.06 -11.69
C ASP A 192 20.62 -5.07 -12.39
N SER A 193 19.82 -5.77 -11.62
CA SER A 193 18.78 -6.66 -12.15
C SER A 193 17.72 -6.98 -11.09
N VAL A 194 16.53 -7.37 -11.57
CA VAL A 194 15.47 -7.93 -10.71
C VAL A 194 15.96 -9.17 -9.95
N ARG A 195 16.80 -9.99 -10.58
CA ARG A 195 17.36 -11.17 -9.93
C ARG A 195 18.22 -10.81 -8.73
N GLU A 196 19.10 -9.84 -8.88
CA GLU A 196 19.96 -9.36 -7.78
C GLU A 196 19.10 -8.83 -6.63
N PHE A 197 18.11 -7.98 -6.94
CA PHE A 197 17.18 -7.46 -5.95
C PHE A 197 16.51 -8.57 -5.13
N LEU A 198 15.96 -9.58 -5.80
CA LEU A 198 15.24 -10.69 -5.12
C LEU A 198 16.16 -11.56 -4.25
N LEU A 199 17.46 -11.64 -4.57
CA LEU A 199 18.44 -12.39 -3.78
C LEU A 199 18.93 -11.63 -2.54
N CYS A 200 18.84 -10.31 -2.51
CA CYS A 200 19.34 -9.44 -1.45
C CYS A 200 18.25 -8.94 -0.51
N LYS A 201 17.29 -9.80 -0.16
CA LYS A 201 16.08 -9.42 0.60
C LYS A 201 16.37 -8.62 1.87
N ASP A 202 17.37 -9.02 2.65
CA ASP A 202 17.71 -8.37 3.93
C ASP A 202 18.27 -6.94 3.75
N GLU A 203 18.69 -6.58 2.53
CA GLU A 203 19.26 -5.27 2.25
C GLU A 203 18.20 -4.21 1.95
N TRP A 204 17.01 -4.58 1.44
CA TRP A 204 16.00 -3.65 0.96
C TRP A 204 14.72 -3.63 1.79
N ILE A 205 14.55 -4.54 2.75
CA ILE A 205 13.44 -4.47 3.71
C ILE A 205 13.71 -3.34 4.72
N GLY A 206 12.74 -2.48 4.94
CA GLY A 206 12.71 -1.51 6.02
C GLY A 206 12.40 -2.19 7.37
N GLU A 207 12.88 -1.60 8.46
CA GLU A 207 12.49 -1.95 9.83
C GLU A 207 11.14 -1.33 10.21
#